data_e3a6d9b5c7f2ee0a154f4e45e9beacc6
#
_entry.id   e3a6d9b5c7f2ee0a154f4e45e9beacc6
#
_cell.length_a   1.000
_cell.length_b   1.000
_cell.length_c   1.000
_cell.angle_alpha   90.00
_cell.angle_beta   90.00
_cell.angle_gamma   90.00
#
_symmetry.space_group_name_H-M   'P 1'
#
loop_
_entity.id
_entity.type
_entity.pdbx_description
1 polymer ?
#
loop_
_entity_poly.entity_id
_entity_poly.type
_entity_poly.pdbx_seq_one_letter_code
_entity_poly.pdbx_strand_id
1 'polypeptide(L)'
;MMRRKCRSVMGTANSGPGDVTLTAGSSALNSVPRIDNAVSPLNDWHRTVERMGKAGGLEELAESGDANGRRLRQDARACLDAAVAAVDPTRLVTDILEQHPETVPGTDPIHVVAVGKAATAMARAVCEILGPRVAAGVVIAPTDTEMGNLGNLRTFRGGHPVPTDGSQRGAQTVAQLVDQLGANDFLLCLISGGGSALMTLPPSGVPRGDVRETTETLLRAGATIDELNCVRKHLDRLKGGHMAHMAAPARVLVLILSDVLGDPPHVIASGPLSPDPTTFSDALVIVDRRQVRDRIPTSALEYLESGARGEVPETPGPDAPFFADVEVRIVGNNRMAAHSALQEAERRGYTARLLSTTLGGEAKEVGRMLAARGLEIKDGRGSIAPPACLIASGETTVNVRGTGRGGRNQELVLGGALVIHGRGPMLMASMGTDGIDGASHAAGAFADQTTISRAEALGLDAEATLTANDSTPFFEVLGDLIVTGPTGTNVMDIQVVLIPG
;
A
#
# COMPACT_ATOMS: atom_id res chain seq x y z
N MET A 1 -3.81 -29.72 59.05
CA MET A 1 -2.65 -29.49 59.92
C MET A 1 -2.08 -28.12 59.63
N MET A 2 -2.08 -27.25 60.64
CA MET A 2 -1.39 -26.00 60.93
C MET A 2 -1.49 -24.84 59.91
N ARG A 3 -2.30 -23.88 60.04
CA ARG A 3 -2.47 -22.62 60.88
C ARG A 3 -1.20 -21.92 61.35
N ARG A 4 -1.04 -20.61 60.97
CA ARG A 4 -0.68 -19.42 61.77
C ARG A 4 -0.61 -18.22 60.80
N LYS A 5 -1.41 -17.20 60.85
CA LYS A 5 -1.80 -16.07 61.72
C LYS A 5 -0.59 -15.29 62.32
N CYS A 6 -0.56 -13.97 62.00
CA CYS A 6 -0.54 -12.80 62.88
C CYS A 6 -0.32 -11.54 62.05
N ARG A 7 -1.27 -10.59 62.04
CA ARG A 7 -1.52 -9.35 62.85
C ARG A 7 -0.59 -8.18 62.48
N SER A 8 -1.07 -7.15 61.86
CA SER A 8 -1.79 -5.87 62.23
C SER A 8 -1.03 -4.97 63.17
N VAL A 9 -0.75 -3.70 62.75
CA VAL A 9 -0.79 -2.53 63.65
C VAL A 9 -1.29 -1.30 62.85
N MET A 10 -2.31 -0.67 63.39
CA MET A 10 -2.89 0.62 63.05
C MET A 10 -2.02 1.77 63.53
N GLY A 11 -2.16 2.96 62.90
CA GLY A 11 -1.72 4.23 63.42
C GLY A 11 -2.45 5.38 62.72
N THR A 12 -3.40 5.95 63.44
CA THR A 12 -4.25 7.10 63.11
C THR A 12 -3.62 8.44 63.54
N ALA A 13 -3.89 9.55 62.80
CA ALA A 13 -4.23 10.90 63.28
C ALA A 13 -4.12 11.88 62.08
N ASN A 14 -5.10 12.48 61.63
CA ASN A 14 -6.07 13.55 61.91
C ASN A 14 -5.42 14.93 62.11
N SER A 15 -5.71 15.89 61.24
CA SER A 15 -6.19 17.25 61.51
C SER A 15 -6.30 18.09 60.22
N GLY A 16 -7.45 18.70 60.07
CA GLY A 16 -7.99 19.46 58.95
C GLY A 16 -7.66 20.98 59.04
N PRO A 17 -8.51 21.91 58.54
CA PRO A 17 -8.24 22.64 57.32
C PRO A 17 -7.96 24.14 57.60
N GLY A 18 -7.38 24.85 56.64
CA GLY A 18 -7.16 26.30 56.69
C GLY A 18 -7.38 26.94 55.32
N ASP A 19 -8.53 27.56 55.21
CA ASP A 19 -8.87 28.58 54.20
C ASP A 19 -7.96 29.81 54.34
N VAL A 20 -7.43 30.35 53.24
CA VAL A 20 -7.09 31.79 53.13
C VAL A 20 -7.30 32.28 51.70
N THR A 21 -8.08 33.33 51.65
CA THR A 21 -8.61 34.13 50.54
C THR A 21 -7.56 34.86 49.70
N LEU A 22 -8.00 35.11 48.46
CA LEU A 22 -7.53 36.02 47.41
C LEU A 22 -6.98 37.39 47.88
N THR A 23 -5.85 37.82 47.26
CA THR A 23 -5.70 39.20 46.79
C THR A 23 -4.92 39.26 45.47
N ALA A 24 -5.43 40.06 44.54
CA ALA A 24 -4.84 40.42 43.28
C ALA A 24 -3.65 41.37 43.45
N GLY A 25 -2.60 41.16 42.66
CA GLY A 25 -1.45 42.07 42.57
C GLY A 25 -0.76 41.92 41.22
N SER A 26 -0.79 42.98 40.45
CA SER A 26 -0.32 43.18 39.09
C SER A 26 1.21 43.15 38.93
N SER A 27 1.63 42.79 37.69
CA SER A 27 2.85 43.22 36.97
C SER A 27 4.22 42.79 37.47
N ALA A 28 4.86 41.91 36.71
CA ALA A 28 6.24 42.09 36.25
C ALA A 28 6.54 41.12 35.06
N LEU A 29 6.71 41.68 33.90
CA LEU A 29 7.40 41.07 32.76
C LEU A 29 8.84 40.78 33.15
N ASN A 30 9.27 39.50 33.06
CA ASN A 30 10.69 39.20 33.00
C ASN A 30 10.94 38.08 31.96
N SER A 31 11.49 38.55 30.86
CA SER A 31 12.51 37.99 29.97
C SER A 31 12.70 36.45 29.98
N VAL A 32 12.14 35.81 28.94
CA VAL A 32 12.62 34.53 28.41
C VAL A 32 13.94 34.79 27.70
N PRO A 33 15.03 34.03 27.92
CA PRO A 33 16.25 34.18 27.15
C PRO A 33 15.98 33.77 25.68
N ARG A 34 16.35 34.64 24.75
CA ARG A 34 16.46 34.31 23.32
C ARG A 34 17.47 33.18 23.19
N ILE A 35 17.00 32.04 22.71
CA ILE A 35 17.87 31.00 22.18
C ILE A 35 18.39 31.57 20.86
N ASP A 36 19.67 31.82 20.78
CA ASP A 36 20.39 32.23 19.59
C ASP A 36 20.12 31.20 18.47
N ASN A 37 19.82 31.74 17.31
CA ASN A 37 19.67 31.03 16.05
C ASN A 37 20.93 30.17 15.78
N ALA A 38 20.93 28.92 16.23
CA ALA A 38 21.77 27.91 15.62
C ALA A 38 21.24 27.69 14.20
N VAL A 39 21.99 28.14 13.21
CA VAL A 39 21.74 27.95 11.79
C VAL A 39 21.54 26.46 11.56
N SER A 40 20.32 26.06 11.18
CA SER A 40 19.98 24.68 10.88
C SER A 40 20.90 24.17 9.75
N PRO A 41 21.45 22.94 9.88
CA PRO A 41 22.25 22.31 8.80
C PRO A 41 21.54 22.28 7.45
N LEU A 42 20.20 22.33 7.44
CA LEU A 42 19.35 22.42 6.24
C LEU A 42 19.55 23.69 5.41
N ASN A 43 19.84 24.84 6.04
CA ASN A 43 20.05 26.09 5.32
C ASN A 43 21.41 26.17 4.61
N ASP A 44 22.41 25.47 5.12
CA ASP A 44 23.73 25.38 4.48
C ASP A 44 23.70 24.41 3.28
N TRP A 45 22.87 23.37 3.36
CA TRP A 45 22.68 22.39 2.29
C TRP A 45 21.97 23.01 1.05
N HIS A 46 20.88 23.79 1.26
CA HIS A 46 20.22 24.50 0.16
C HIS A 46 21.15 25.52 -0.55
N ARG A 47 22.01 26.20 0.19
CA ARG A 47 23.02 27.11 -0.38
C ARG A 47 24.10 26.37 -1.14
N THR A 48 24.44 25.16 -0.76
CA THR A 48 25.41 24.30 -1.44
C THR A 48 24.82 23.79 -2.76
N VAL A 49 23.57 23.34 -2.77
CA VAL A 49 22.85 22.92 -3.99
C VAL A 49 22.63 24.07 -4.95
N GLU A 50 22.27 25.29 -4.46
CA GLU A 50 22.17 26.48 -5.31
C GLU A 50 23.52 26.92 -5.91
N ARG A 51 24.64 26.74 -5.19
CA ARG A 51 25.98 27.00 -5.72
C ARG A 51 26.40 25.99 -6.78
N MET A 52 26.05 24.70 -6.59
CA MET A 52 26.35 23.63 -7.57
C MET A 52 25.48 23.75 -8.83
N GLY A 53 24.20 24.15 -8.71
CA GLY A 53 23.32 24.39 -9.86
C GLY A 53 23.74 25.59 -10.73
N LYS A 54 24.48 26.56 -10.15
CA LYS A 54 25.02 27.72 -10.89
C LYS A 54 26.38 27.45 -11.56
N ALA A 55 27.02 26.34 -11.29
CA ALA A 55 28.35 26.01 -11.78
C ALA A 55 28.38 25.16 -13.06
N GLY A 56 27.25 24.89 -13.71
CA GLY A 56 27.21 24.11 -14.98
C GLY A 56 27.70 22.65 -14.85
N GLY A 57 28.20 22.25 -13.68
CA GLY A 57 28.85 20.96 -13.49
C GLY A 57 27.90 19.77 -13.36
N LEU A 58 26.61 20.02 -13.06
CA LEU A 58 25.62 18.94 -12.91
C LEU A 58 25.10 18.45 -14.27
N GLU A 59 25.00 19.31 -15.26
CA GLU A 59 24.66 18.93 -16.65
C GLU A 59 25.81 18.15 -17.30
N GLU A 60 27.08 18.56 -17.09
CA GLU A 60 28.25 17.82 -17.59
C GLU A 60 28.42 16.45 -16.94
N LEU A 61 28.11 16.27 -15.65
CA LEU A 61 28.13 14.97 -14.98
C LEU A 61 27.00 14.04 -15.45
N ALA A 62 25.84 14.59 -15.78
CA ALA A 62 24.72 13.84 -16.37
C ALA A 62 24.99 13.48 -17.85
N GLU A 63 25.74 14.30 -18.58
CA GLU A 63 26.12 14.07 -19.99
C GLU A 63 27.34 13.14 -20.15
N SER A 64 28.18 12.97 -19.11
CA SER A 64 29.37 12.10 -19.15
C SER A 64 29.07 10.60 -19.05
N GLY A 65 27.79 10.21 -18.91
CA GLY A 65 27.37 8.81 -18.99
C GLY A 65 27.68 8.23 -20.36
N ASP A 66 28.50 7.18 -20.39
CA ASP A 66 28.76 6.34 -21.57
C ASP A 66 27.43 6.08 -22.33
N ALA A 67 27.46 6.14 -23.66
CA ALA A 67 26.28 5.88 -24.52
C ALA A 67 25.55 4.57 -24.15
N ASN A 68 26.29 3.58 -23.65
CA ASN A 68 25.77 2.33 -23.15
C ASN A 68 24.98 2.50 -21.85
N GLY A 69 25.43 3.31 -20.92
CA GLY A 69 24.71 3.61 -19.67
C GLY A 69 23.38 4.32 -19.92
N ARG A 70 23.36 5.30 -20.85
CA ARG A 70 22.11 5.98 -21.23
C ARG A 70 21.12 5.02 -21.90
N ARG A 71 21.60 4.12 -22.77
CA ARG A 71 20.78 3.09 -23.41
C ARG A 71 20.18 2.15 -22.36
N LEU A 72 20.95 1.64 -21.41
CA LEU A 72 20.46 0.76 -20.36
C LEU A 72 19.36 1.42 -19.52
N ARG A 73 19.52 2.72 -19.17
CA ARG A 73 18.47 3.48 -18.44
C ARG A 73 17.19 3.61 -19.26
N GLN A 74 17.30 3.90 -20.57
CA GLN A 74 16.13 3.97 -21.45
C GLN A 74 15.44 2.62 -21.59
N ASP A 75 16.21 1.53 -21.70
CA ASP A 75 15.66 0.18 -21.81
C ASP A 75 14.96 -0.24 -20.51
N ALA A 76 15.59 0.00 -19.35
CA ALA A 76 14.97 -0.28 -18.06
C ALA A 76 13.69 0.55 -17.85
N ARG A 77 13.72 1.85 -18.17
CA ARG A 77 12.56 2.73 -18.09
C ARG A 77 11.41 2.22 -18.96
N ALA A 78 11.68 1.80 -20.17
CA ALA A 78 10.64 1.27 -21.06
C ALA A 78 10.04 -0.04 -20.53
N CYS A 79 10.84 -0.93 -19.91
CA CYS A 79 10.30 -2.12 -19.24
C CYS A 79 9.36 -1.75 -18.08
N LEU A 80 9.73 -0.75 -17.27
CA LEU A 80 8.91 -0.26 -16.17
C LEU A 80 7.62 0.42 -16.68
N ASP A 81 7.72 1.24 -17.73
CA ASP A 81 6.56 1.90 -18.35
C ASP A 81 5.59 0.87 -18.96
N ALA A 82 6.11 -0.18 -19.60
CA ALA A 82 5.31 -1.29 -20.13
C ALA A 82 4.59 -2.06 -19.02
N ALA A 83 5.25 -2.26 -17.87
CA ALA A 83 4.64 -2.88 -16.70
C ALA A 83 3.43 -2.08 -16.20
N VAL A 84 3.58 -0.76 -16.04
CA VAL A 84 2.49 0.12 -15.57
C VAL A 84 1.36 0.19 -16.60
N ALA A 85 1.69 0.33 -17.88
CA ALA A 85 0.70 0.40 -18.95
C ALA A 85 -0.15 -0.88 -19.09
N ALA A 86 0.41 -2.05 -18.77
CA ALA A 86 -0.31 -3.32 -18.82
C ALA A 86 -1.38 -3.45 -17.73
N VAL A 87 -1.27 -2.67 -16.66
CA VAL A 87 -2.18 -2.67 -15.51
C VAL A 87 -2.89 -1.33 -15.34
N ASP A 88 -3.04 -0.58 -16.44
CA ASP A 88 -3.86 0.63 -16.47
C ASP A 88 -5.33 0.28 -16.16
N PRO A 89 -5.91 0.81 -15.06
CA PRO A 89 -7.23 0.39 -14.60
C PRO A 89 -8.36 0.77 -15.57
N THR A 90 -8.20 1.87 -16.31
CA THR A 90 -9.19 2.30 -17.31
C THR A 90 -9.20 1.29 -18.45
N ARG A 91 -8.03 0.98 -19.01
CA ARG A 91 -7.89 0.03 -20.10
C ARG A 91 -8.38 -1.37 -19.71
N LEU A 92 -7.99 -1.87 -18.53
CA LEU A 92 -8.41 -3.21 -18.08
C LEU A 92 -9.92 -3.36 -17.99
N VAL A 93 -10.62 -2.34 -17.46
CA VAL A 93 -12.08 -2.34 -17.38
C VAL A 93 -12.70 -2.20 -18.77
N THR A 94 -12.15 -1.32 -19.62
CA THR A 94 -12.59 -1.16 -21.00
C THR A 94 -12.50 -2.48 -21.79
N ASP A 95 -11.34 -3.13 -21.73
CA ASP A 95 -11.09 -4.39 -22.43
C ASP A 95 -12.11 -5.48 -22.01
N ILE A 96 -12.42 -5.58 -20.72
CA ILE A 96 -13.42 -6.54 -20.22
C ILE A 96 -14.83 -6.22 -20.75
N LEU A 97 -15.24 -4.97 -20.67
CA LEU A 97 -16.61 -4.58 -21.03
C LEU A 97 -16.87 -4.59 -22.56
N GLU A 98 -15.83 -4.32 -23.38
CA GLU A 98 -15.93 -4.30 -24.83
C GLU A 98 -15.73 -5.68 -25.45
N GLN A 99 -14.75 -6.46 -24.95
CA GLN A 99 -14.42 -7.77 -25.51
C GLN A 99 -15.34 -8.89 -25.00
N HIS A 100 -15.95 -8.68 -23.82
CA HIS A 100 -16.83 -9.62 -23.14
C HIS A 100 -18.16 -8.97 -22.74
N PRO A 101 -18.93 -8.41 -23.70
CA PRO A 101 -20.17 -7.71 -23.39
C PRO A 101 -21.22 -8.60 -22.72
N GLU A 102 -21.12 -9.92 -22.89
CA GLU A 102 -21.97 -10.92 -22.24
C GLU A 102 -21.82 -10.95 -20.70
N THR A 103 -20.74 -10.40 -20.16
CA THR A 103 -20.51 -10.37 -18.70
C THR A 103 -21.43 -9.42 -17.96
N VAL A 104 -21.98 -8.43 -18.67
CA VAL A 104 -22.90 -7.45 -18.12
C VAL A 104 -24.26 -7.60 -18.82
N PRO A 105 -25.36 -7.83 -18.09
CA PRO A 105 -26.69 -8.05 -18.68
C PRO A 105 -27.10 -6.93 -19.63
N GLY A 106 -27.78 -7.27 -20.71
CA GLY A 106 -28.18 -6.31 -21.74
C GLY A 106 -29.29 -5.32 -21.29
N THR A 107 -30.17 -5.73 -20.39
CA THR A 107 -31.43 -5.03 -20.06
C THR A 107 -31.56 -4.62 -18.60
N ASP A 108 -30.82 -5.25 -17.68
CA ASP A 108 -30.97 -4.99 -16.23
C ASP A 108 -30.35 -3.65 -15.83
N PRO A 109 -30.91 -2.95 -14.83
CA PRO A 109 -30.25 -1.80 -14.23
C PRO A 109 -28.91 -2.18 -13.62
N ILE A 110 -27.87 -1.39 -13.92
CA ILE A 110 -26.53 -1.64 -13.42
C ILE A 110 -26.25 -0.72 -12.25
N HIS A 111 -25.92 -1.29 -11.11
CA HIS A 111 -25.47 -0.59 -9.93
C HIS A 111 -23.96 -0.75 -9.80
N VAL A 112 -23.24 0.32 -9.44
CA VAL A 112 -21.78 0.31 -9.40
C VAL A 112 -21.28 0.61 -7.98
N VAL A 113 -20.38 -0.22 -7.46
CA VAL A 113 -19.60 0.09 -6.26
C VAL A 113 -18.13 0.03 -6.64
N ALA A 114 -17.43 1.15 -6.52
CA ALA A 114 -15.99 1.25 -6.77
C ALA A 114 -15.25 1.67 -5.50
N VAL A 115 -14.22 0.92 -5.09
CA VAL A 115 -13.44 1.21 -3.88
C VAL A 115 -11.97 0.92 -4.09
N GLY A 116 -11.11 1.83 -3.67
CA GLY A 116 -9.66 1.68 -3.71
C GLY A 116 -8.94 2.86 -4.38
N LYS A 117 -7.62 2.74 -4.48
CA LYS A 117 -6.76 3.77 -5.10
C LYS A 117 -7.09 3.98 -6.58
N ALA A 118 -7.47 2.93 -7.31
CA ALA A 118 -7.85 2.99 -8.74
C ALA A 118 -9.37 3.12 -8.97
N ALA A 119 -10.19 3.23 -7.92
CA ALA A 119 -11.64 3.22 -8.01
C ALA A 119 -12.21 4.26 -8.98
N THR A 120 -11.66 5.47 -9.00
CA THR A 120 -12.11 6.56 -9.88
C THR A 120 -11.84 6.26 -11.36
N ALA A 121 -10.65 5.73 -11.68
CA ALA A 121 -10.29 5.39 -13.06
C ALA A 121 -11.15 4.23 -13.58
N MET A 122 -11.30 3.17 -12.77
CA MET A 122 -12.17 2.03 -13.12
C MET A 122 -13.63 2.45 -13.30
N ALA A 123 -14.18 3.28 -12.38
CA ALA A 123 -15.54 3.78 -12.47
C ALA A 123 -15.78 4.68 -13.69
N ARG A 124 -14.78 5.47 -14.08
CA ARG A 124 -14.83 6.31 -15.28
C ARG A 124 -14.99 5.47 -16.54
N ALA A 125 -14.18 4.41 -16.69
CA ALA A 125 -14.29 3.48 -17.82
C ALA A 125 -15.70 2.86 -17.88
N VAL A 126 -16.25 2.45 -16.74
CA VAL A 126 -17.62 1.92 -16.68
C VAL A 126 -18.65 2.97 -17.14
N CYS A 127 -18.55 4.21 -16.66
CA CYS A 127 -19.48 5.28 -17.06
C CYS A 127 -19.36 5.63 -18.55
N GLU A 128 -18.16 5.62 -19.11
CA GLU A 128 -17.92 5.91 -20.54
C GLU A 128 -18.53 4.82 -21.45
N ILE A 129 -18.39 3.56 -21.06
CA ILE A 129 -18.86 2.42 -21.91
C ILE A 129 -20.34 2.14 -21.69
N LEU A 130 -20.78 2.06 -20.44
CA LEU A 130 -22.16 1.67 -20.12
C LEU A 130 -23.14 2.85 -20.10
N GLY A 131 -22.65 4.07 -19.93
CA GLY A 131 -23.41 5.30 -20.03
C GLY A 131 -24.71 5.30 -19.21
N PRO A 132 -25.88 5.54 -19.88
CA PRO A 132 -27.17 5.60 -19.21
C PRO A 132 -27.63 4.29 -18.55
N ARG A 133 -27.00 3.16 -18.86
CA ARG A 133 -27.30 1.87 -18.21
C ARG A 133 -26.88 1.84 -16.74
N VAL A 134 -25.95 2.71 -16.35
CA VAL A 134 -25.56 2.88 -14.93
C VAL A 134 -26.67 3.64 -14.20
N ALA A 135 -27.52 2.90 -13.48
CA ALA A 135 -28.66 3.44 -12.77
C ALA A 135 -28.26 4.27 -11.53
N ALA A 136 -27.37 3.73 -10.73
CA ALA A 136 -26.84 4.37 -9.52
C ALA A 136 -25.49 3.75 -9.12
N GLY A 137 -24.78 4.38 -8.19
CA GLY A 137 -23.58 3.77 -7.63
C GLY A 137 -22.84 4.65 -6.62
N VAL A 138 -21.76 4.08 -6.09
CA VAL A 138 -20.91 4.71 -5.07
C VAL A 138 -19.45 4.50 -5.42
N VAL A 139 -18.67 5.57 -5.37
CA VAL A 139 -17.22 5.54 -5.53
C VAL A 139 -16.56 6.04 -4.25
N ILE A 140 -15.64 5.25 -3.69
CA ILE A 140 -14.85 5.62 -2.51
C ILE A 140 -13.37 5.54 -2.87
N ALA A 141 -12.72 6.70 -2.95
CA ALA A 141 -11.30 6.82 -3.31
C ALA A 141 -10.52 7.64 -2.25
N PRO A 142 -9.17 7.63 -2.26
CA PRO A 142 -8.36 8.45 -1.37
C PRO A 142 -8.68 9.95 -1.43
N THR A 143 -8.34 10.67 -0.36
CA THR A 143 -8.65 12.11 -0.22
C THR A 143 -7.99 13.01 -1.26
N ASP A 144 -6.85 12.60 -1.78
CA ASP A 144 -6.03 13.28 -2.77
C ASP A 144 -6.40 12.96 -4.24
N THR A 145 -7.38 12.05 -4.45
CA THR A 145 -7.81 11.63 -5.79
C THR A 145 -8.75 12.67 -6.41
N GLU A 146 -8.50 13.02 -7.67
CA GLU A 146 -9.45 13.80 -8.48
C GLU A 146 -10.61 12.91 -8.92
N MET A 147 -11.83 13.25 -8.47
CA MET A 147 -13.02 12.43 -8.77
C MET A 147 -13.59 12.69 -10.17
N GLY A 148 -13.58 13.94 -10.64
CA GLY A 148 -14.21 14.32 -11.89
C GLY A 148 -15.73 14.14 -11.87
N ASN A 149 -16.35 14.16 -13.06
CA ASN A 149 -17.77 13.83 -13.23
C ASN A 149 -17.92 12.33 -13.56
N LEU A 150 -18.62 11.61 -12.71
CA LEU A 150 -18.89 10.18 -12.85
C LEU A 150 -20.40 9.88 -13.02
N GLY A 151 -21.13 10.79 -13.67
CA GLY A 151 -22.56 10.61 -13.96
C GLY A 151 -23.40 10.41 -12.70
N ASN A 152 -24.14 9.31 -12.62
CA ASN A 152 -25.04 8.98 -11.52
C ASN A 152 -24.34 8.40 -10.27
N LEU A 153 -23.01 8.36 -10.25
CA LEU A 153 -22.25 7.80 -9.13
C LEU A 153 -22.04 8.85 -8.04
N ARG A 154 -22.38 8.50 -6.80
CA ARG A 154 -22.07 9.31 -5.61
C ARG A 154 -20.62 9.08 -5.20
N THR A 155 -19.86 10.13 -5.00
CA THR A 155 -18.42 10.05 -4.72
C THR A 155 -18.10 10.42 -3.28
N PHE A 156 -17.20 9.66 -2.66
CA PHE A 156 -16.72 9.89 -1.30
C PHE A 156 -15.19 9.84 -1.25
N ARG A 157 -14.61 10.75 -0.48
CA ARG A 157 -13.18 10.77 -0.19
C ARG A 157 -12.92 10.11 1.14
N GLY A 158 -12.26 8.96 1.12
CA GLY A 158 -11.91 8.16 2.28
C GLY A 158 -10.44 8.32 2.68
N GLY A 159 -10.11 7.92 3.91
CA GLY A 159 -8.73 7.89 4.40
C GLY A 159 -8.04 6.56 4.11
N HIS A 160 -6.76 6.62 3.78
CA HIS A 160 -5.87 5.49 3.65
C HIS A 160 -4.46 5.89 4.12
N PRO A 161 -3.77 5.12 4.97
CA PRO A 161 -4.17 3.80 5.52
C PRO A 161 -5.18 3.88 6.69
N VAL A 162 -5.48 5.07 7.21
CA VAL A 162 -6.40 5.25 8.34
C VAL A 162 -7.78 5.69 7.85
N PRO A 163 -8.86 4.95 8.19
CA PRO A 163 -10.23 5.31 7.82
C PRO A 163 -10.67 6.68 8.36
N THR A 164 -11.38 7.46 7.56
CA THR A 164 -11.95 8.76 7.92
C THR A 164 -13.49 8.72 7.98
N ASP A 165 -14.13 9.84 8.34
CA ASP A 165 -15.57 9.99 8.27
C ASP A 165 -16.10 9.80 6.83
N GLY A 166 -15.31 10.19 5.83
CA GLY A 166 -15.62 9.94 4.43
C GLY A 166 -15.67 8.46 4.09
N SER A 167 -14.73 7.65 4.63
CA SER A 167 -14.74 6.20 4.50
C SER A 167 -16.03 5.59 5.05
N GLN A 168 -16.44 6.00 6.24
CA GLN A 168 -17.64 5.48 6.90
C GLN A 168 -18.93 5.92 6.17
N ARG A 169 -19.05 7.21 5.79
CA ARG A 169 -20.22 7.69 5.04
C ARG A 169 -20.34 7.02 3.67
N GLY A 170 -19.22 6.81 2.98
CA GLY A 170 -19.21 6.06 1.72
C GLY A 170 -19.68 4.62 1.94
N ALA A 171 -19.14 3.92 2.94
CA ALA A 171 -19.53 2.57 3.30
C ALA A 171 -21.01 2.45 3.71
N GLN A 172 -21.54 3.42 4.46
CA GLN A 172 -22.98 3.48 4.77
C GLN A 172 -23.85 3.62 3.51
N THR A 173 -23.40 4.45 2.54
CA THR A 173 -24.11 4.61 1.27
C THR A 173 -24.02 3.34 0.42
N VAL A 174 -22.88 2.62 0.43
CA VAL A 174 -22.76 1.29 -0.20
C VAL A 174 -23.76 0.32 0.43
N ALA A 175 -23.77 0.21 1.77
CA ALA A 175 -24.70 -0.66 2.47
C ALA A 175 -26.17 -0.38 2.10
N GLN A 176 -26.57 0.90 2.07
CA GLN A 176 -27.92 1.31 1.66
C GLN A 176 -28.22 0.97 0.20
N LEU A 177 -27.25 1.09 -0.70
CA LEU A 177 -27.42 0.75 -2.10
C LEU A 177 -27.62 -0.76 -2.28
N VAL A 178 -26.72 -1.57 -1.71
CA VAL A 178 -26.76 -3.04 -1.92
C VAL A 178 -27.93 -3.71 -1.22
N ASP A 179 -28.40 -3.18 -0.10
CA ASP A 179 -29.58 -3.69 0.64
C ASP A 179 -30.92 -3.49 -0.11
N GLN A 180 -30.93 -2.65 -1.15
CA GLN A 180 -32.10 -2.37 -1.97
C GLN A 180 -32.17 -3.18 -3.27
N LEU A 181 -31.12 -3.94 -3.56
CA LEU A 181 -31.02 -4.71 -4.81
C LEU A 181 -31.96 -5.93 -4.81
N GLY A 182 -32.56 -6.19 -5.94
CA GLY A 182 -33.43 -7.34 -6.18
C GLY A 182 -32.88 -8.29 -7.26
N ALA A 183 -33.61 -9.35 -7.55
CA ALA A 183 -33.20 -10.39 -8.49
C ALA A 183 -33.01 -9.89 -9.94
N ASN A 184 -33.59 -8.76 -10.29
CA ASN A 184 -33.48 -8.15 -11.62
C ASN A 184 -32.39 -7.06 -11.67
N ASP A 185 -31.68 -6.81 -10.58
CA ASP A 185 -30.57 -5.86 -10.53
C ASP A 185 -29.24 -6.56 -10.77
N PHE A 186 -28.28 -5.80 -11.29
CA PHE A 186 -26.92 -6.25 -11.49
C PHE A 186 -25.95 -5.32 -10.76
N LEU A 187 -25.11 -5.89 -9.90
CA LEU A 187 -24.09 -5.16 -9.17
C LEU A 187 -22.70 -5.37 -9.80
N LEU A 188 -22.12 -4.30 -10.30
CA LEU A 188 -20.73 -4.27 -10.77
C LEU A 188 -19.84 -3.67 -9.69
N CYS A 189 -18.96 -4.49 -9.12
CA CYS A 189 -18.02 -4.06 -8.08
C CYS A 189 -16.61 -3.93 -8.65
N LEU A 190 -15.99 -2.79 -8.42
CA LEU A 190 -14.64 -2.43 -8.88
C LEU A 190 -13.76 -2.25 -7.63
N ILE A 191 -12.84 -3.19 -7.40
CA ILE A 191 -12.04 -3.23 -6.19
C ILE A 191 -10.56 -3.08 -6.53
N SER A 192 -9.86 -2.22 -5.80
CA SER A 192 -8.41 -2.06 -5.89
C SER A 192 -7.77 -1.84 -4.53
N GLY A 193 -6.45 -1.73 -4.48
CA GLY A 193 -5.67 -1.55 -3.26
C GLY A 193 -6.18 -0.43 -2.35
N GLY A 194 -6.03 -0.62 -1.05
CA GLY A 194 -6.50 0.33 -0.03
C GLY A 194 -7.97 0.19 0.37
N GLY A 195 -8.75 -0.67 -0.30
CA GLY A 195 -10.20 -0.82 -0.08
C GLY A 195 -10.59 -1.11 1.37
N SER A 196 -9.79 -1.86 2.11
CA SER A 196 -10.05 -2.18 3.53
C SER A 196 -10.18 -0.95 4.44
N ALA A 197 -9.39 0.11 4.18
CA ALA A 197 -9.47 1.36 4.96
C ALA A 197 -10.50 2.32 4.38
N LEU A 198 -10.58 2.37 3.05
CA LEU A 198 -11.49 3.28 2.33
C LEU A 198 -12.96 2.93 2.54
N MET A 199 -13.30 1.64 2.69
CA MET A 199 -14.67 1.17 2.93
C MET A 199 -14.72 0.46 4.29
N THR A 200 -15.11 1.19 5.33
CA THR A 200 -15.21 0.67 6.70
C THR A 200 -16.55 1.05 7.29
N LEU A 201 -17.32 0.04 7.71
CA LEU A 201 -18.63 0.20 8.34
C LEU A 201 -18.69 -0.64 9.62
N PRO A 202 -18.30 -0.08 10.78
CA PRO A 202 -18.39 -0.78 12.05
C PRO A 202 -19.81 -1.23 12.37
N PRO A 203 -19.97 -2.32 13.13
CA PRO A 203 -21.30 -2.73 13.60
C PRO A 203 -21.89 -1.73 14.58
N SER A 204 -23.21 -1.82 14.78
CA SER A 204 -23.91 -0.96 15.74
C SER A 204 -23.33 -1.15 17.14
N GLY A 205 -23.08 -0.07 17.85
CA GLY A 205 -22.49 -0.09 19.18
C GLY A 205 -20.96 -0.10 19.23
N VAL A 206 -20.28 -0.29 18.10
CA VAL A 206 -18.80 -0.23 18.02
C VAL A 206 -18.38 1.05 17.28
N PRO A 207 -17.83 2.05 17.97
CA PRO A 207 -17.32 3.26 17.34
C PRO A 207 -16.18 2.96 16.36
N ARG A 208 -16.08 3.72 15.26
CA ARG A 208 -14.95 3.62 14.32
C ARG A 208 -13.58 3.82 15.00
N GLY A 209 -13.55 4.70 16.01
CA GLY A 209 -12.36 4.91 16.83
C GLY A 209 -11.87 3.62 17.49
N ASP A 210 -12.79 2.80 17.99
CA ASP A 210 -12.49 1.57 18.69
C ASP A 210 -12.01 0.47 17.72
N VAL A 211 -12.58 0.40 16.50
CA VAL A 211 -12.08 -0.51 15.44
C VAL A 211 -10.65 -0.12 15.02
N ARG A 212 -10.37 1.20 14.92
CA ARG A 212 -9.02 1.69 14.63
C ARG A 212 -8.05 1.33 15.75
N GLU A 213 -8.40 1.62 17.00
CA GLU A 213 -7.56 1.34 18.17
C GLU A 213 -7.28 -0.16 18.30
N THR A 214 -8.29 -1.01 18.07
CA THR A 214 -8.13 -2.47 18.01
C THR A 214 -7.10 -2.86 16.94
N THR A 215 -7.21 -2.32 15.73
CA THR A 215 -6.28 -2.59 14.62
C THR A 215 -4.85 -2.16 14.97
N GLU A 216 -4.67 -0.94 15.50
CA GLU A 216 -3.36 -0.41 15.91
C GLU A 216 -2.75 -1.23 17.05
N THR A 217 -3.56 -1.66 18.01
CA THR A 217 -3.13 -2.50 19.14
C THR A 217 -2.62 -3.85 18.66
N LEU A 218 -3.32 -4.49 17.74
CA LEU A 218 -2.90 -5.75 17.12
C LEU A 218 -1.61 -5.58 16.29
N LEU A 219 -1.50 -4.52 15.51
CA LEU A 219 -0.29 -4.20 14.75
C LEU A 219 0.94 -4.04 15.66
N ARG A 220 0.81 -3.26 16.76
CA ARG A 220 1.89 -3.07 17.74
C ARG A 220 2.27 -4.38 18.45
N ALA A 221 1.34 -5.34 18.54
CA ALA A 221 1.59 -6.68 19.08
C ALA A 221 2.16 -7.66 18.03
N GLY A 222 2.47 -7.19 16.82
CA GLY A 222 3.06 -7.99 15.76
C GLY A 222 2.08 -8.96 15.10
N ALA A 223 0.78 -8.64 15.05
CA ALA A 223 -0.20 -9.44 14.32
C ALA A 223 0.13 -9.47 12.82
N THR A 224 -0.02 -10.64 12.22
CA THR A 224 0.10 -10.78 10.76
C THR A 224 -1.08 -10.15 10.03
N ILE A 225 -0.97 -9.96 8.71
CA ILE A 225 -2.07 -9.42 7.90
C ILE A 225 -3.31 -10.31 7.95
N ASP A 226 -3.14 -11.63 8.00
CA ASP A 226 -4.24 -12.58 8.10
C ASP A 226 -4.97 -12.47 9.44
N GLU A 227 -4.22 -12.34 10.54
CA GLU A 227 -4.77 -12.11 11.88
C GLU A 227 -5.52 -10.79 11.97
N LEU A 228 -4.95 -9.72 11.40
CA LEU A 228 -5.62 -8.42 11.33
C LEU A 228 -6.92 -8.49 10.53
N ASN A 229 -6.89 -9.14 9.36
CA ASN A 229 -8.06 -9.30 8.53
C ASN A 229 -9.15 -10.15 9.22
N CYS A 230 -8.78 -11.22 9.92
CA CYS A 230 -9.72 -12.00 10.72
C CYS A 230 -10.48 -11.09 11.69
N VAL A 231 -9.79 -10.33 12.55
CA VAL A 231 -10.46 -9.45 13.52
C VAL A 231 -11.24 -8.32 12.83
N ARG A 232 -10.68 -7.72 11.76
CA ARG A 232 -11.33 -6.59 11.05
C ARG A 232 -12.60 -6.98 10.31
N LYS A 233 -12.68 -8.20 9.77
CA LYS A 233 -13.90 -8.72 9.11
C LYS A 233 -15.04 -8.84 10.10
N HIS A 234 -14.77 -9.34 11.31
CA HIS A 234 -15.76 -9.52 12.38
C HIS A 234 -16.14 -8.21 13.09
N LEU A 235 -15.45 -7.10 12.81
CA LEU A 235 -15.78 -5.75 13.29
C LEU A 235 -16.27 -4.83 12.16
N ASP A 236 -16.80 -5.41 11.07
CA ASP A 236 -17.25 -4.63 9.91
C ASP A 236 -18.48 -5.28 9.25
N ARG A 237 -19.43 -4.45 8.81
CA ARG A 237 -20.71 -4.91 8.23
C ARG A 237 -20.67 -5.15 6.73
N LEU A 238 -19.56 -4.85 6.05
CA LEU A 238 -19.40 -5.03 4.59
C LEU A 238 -18.30 -6.04 4.26
N LYS A 239 -17.33 -6.25 5.15
CA LYS A 239 -16.20 -7.17 4.96
C LYS A 239 -16.60 -8.64 5.18
N GLY A 240 -15.71 -9.57 4.82
CA GLY A 240 -15.90 -11.00 5.08
C GLY A 240 -17.18 -11.57 4.47
N GLY A 241 -17.54 -11.17 3.26
CA GLY A 241 -18.73 -11.68 2.56
C GLY A 241 -20.04 -10.98 2.89
N HIS A 242 -20.09 -10.11 3.90
CA HIS A 242 -21.34 -9.42 4.29
C HIS A 242 -21.95 -8.59 3.16
N MET A 243 -21.11 -7.92 2.33
CA MET A 243 -21.62 -7.15 1.20
C MET A 243 -22.28 -8.05 0.14
N ALA A 244 -21.76 -9.27 -0.08
CA ALA A 244 -22.39 -10.24 -0.96
C ALA A 244 -23.75 -10.70 -0.39
N HIS A 245 -23.83 -10.97 0.91
CA HIS A 245 -25.07 -11.31 1.60
C HIS A 245 -26.14 -10.20 1.44
N MET A 246 -25.73 -8.92 1.65
CA MET A 246 -26.65 -7.78 1.51
C MET A 246 -27.12 -7.56 0.07
N ALA A 247 -26.26 -7.85 -0.92
CA ALA A 247 -26.61 -7.68 -2.33
C ALA A 247 -27.54 -8.79 -2.87
N ALA A 248 -27.64 -9.93 -2.17
CA ALA A 248 -28.51 -11.02 -2.61
C ALA A 248 -29.99 -10.59 -2.62
N PRO A 249 -30.78 -10.99 -3.64
CA PRO A 249 -30.50 -11.97 -4.69
C PRO A 249 -29.97 -11.39 -6.03
N ALA A 250 -29.40 -10.20 -6.05
CA ALA A 250 -28.85 -9.61 -7.27
C ALA A 250 -27.59 -10.38 -7.74
N ARG A 251 -27.38 -10.43 -9.06
CA ARG A 251 -26.13 -10.95 -9.62
C ARG A 251 -25.01 -9.95 -9.46
N VAL A 252 -23.83 -10.45 -9.12
CA VAL A 252 -22.66 -9.61 -8.80
C VAL A 252 -21.48 -9.99 -9.69
N LEU A 253 -20.90 -9.01 -10.38
CA LEU A 253 -19.59 -9.13 -11.02
C LEU A 253 -18.57 -8.27 -10.28
N VAL A 254 -17.47 -8.87 -9.87
CA VAL A 254 -16.38 -8.19 -9.16
C VAL A 254 -15.15 -8.15 -10.04
N LEU A 255 -14.71 -6.96 -10.41
CA LEU A 255 -13.45 -6.72 -11.12
C LEU A 255 -12.40 -6.21 -10.12
N ILE A 256 -11.33 -6.97 -9.95
CA ILE A 256 -10.29 -6.70 -8.96
C ILE A 256 -8.96 -6.34 -9.64
N LEU A 257 -8.42 -5.18 -9.33
CA LEU A 257 -7.02 -4.82 -9.55
C LEU A 257 -6.25 -5.13 -8.26
N SER A 258 -5.49 -6.22 -8.26
CA SER A 258 -4.90 -6.79 -7.04
C SER A 258 -3.52 -6.22 -6.73
N ASP A 259 -3.35 -5.76 -5.49
CA ASP A 259 -2.07 -5.40 -4.87
C ASP A 259 -1.65 -6.39 -3.77
N VAL A 260 -2.23 -7.60 -3.77
CA VAL A 260 -1.97 -8.64 -2.76
C VAL A 260 -1.30 -9.85 -3.41
N LEU A 261 -0.23 -10.34 -2.82
CA LEU A 261 0.50 -11.52 -3.32
C LEU A 261 -0.41 -12.75 -3.42
N GLY A 262 -0.44 -13.35 -4.60
CA GLY A 262 -1.25 -14.54 -4.88
C GLY A 262 -2.72 -14.27 -5.13
N ASP A 263 -3.14 -13.03 -5.13
CA ASP A 263 -4.49 -12.56 -5.49
C ASP A 263 -5.67 -13.20 -4.71
N PRO A 264 -5.57 -13.45 -3.39
CA PRO A 264 -6.65 -14.09 -2.64
C PRO A 264 -7.85 -13.13 -2.46
N PRO A 265 -9.03 -13.39 -3.07
CA PRO A 265 -10.14 -12.45 -3.05
C PRO A 265 -10.67 -12.15 -1.63
N HIS A 266 -10.54 -13.10 -0.70
CA HIS A 266 -10.96 -12.92 0.71
C HIS A 266 -10.02 -12.03 1.53
N VAL A 267 -8.81 -11.71 1.01
CA VAL A 267 -7.85 -10.78 1.62
C VAL A 267 -7.98 -9.37 1.03
N ILE A 268 -8.17 -9.28 -0.30
CA ILE A 268 -8.26 -8.00 -1.01
C ILE A 268 -9.48 -7.22 -0.50
N ALA A 269 -9.26 -5.97 -0.07
CA ALA A 269 -10.26 -5.13 0.60
C ALA A 269 -10.94 -5.81 1.82
N SER A 270 -10.30 -6.84 2.42
CA SER A 270 -10.88 -7.71 3.46
C SER A 270 -12.11 -8.50 2.99
N GLY A 271 -12.19 -8.86 1.70
CA GLY A 271 -13.15 -9.80 1.12
C GLY A 271 -14.62 -9.42 1.25
N PRO A 272 -15.06 -8.23 0.82
CA PRO A 272 -16.48 -7.84 0.99
C PRO A 272 -17.45 -8.74 0.21
N LEU A 273 -16.99 -9.35 -0.87
CA LEU A 273 -17.75 -10.19 -1.79
C LEU A 273 -17.21 -11.62 -1.89
N SER A 274 -16.43 -12.04 -0.92
CA SER A 274 -15.82 -13.37 -0.86
C SER A 274 -16.14 -14.05 0.46
N PRO A 275 -16.30 -15.39 0.48
CA PRO A 275 -16.50 -16.14 1.72
C PRO A 275 -15.40 -15.87 2.75
N ASP A 276 -15.76 -15.85 4.02
CA ASP A 276 -14.81 -15.80 5.12
C ASP A 276 -14.58 -17.21 5.69
N PRO A 277 -13.35 -17.73 5.65
CA PRO A 277 -13.05 -19.00 6.29
C PRO A 277 -12.85 -18.89 7.81
N THR A 278 -12.85 -17.67 8.38
CA THR A 278 -12.57 -17.39 9.79
C THR A 278 -13.85 -17.11 10.58
N THR A 279 -13.78 -17.23 11.91
CA THR A 279 -14.91 -17.10 12.83
C THR A 279 -14.65 -16.07 13.92
N PHE A 280 -15.70 -15.62 14.65
CA PHE A 280 -15.54 -14.81 15.87
C PHE A 280 -14.63 -15.50 16.90
N SER A 281 -14.69 -16.82 17.01
CA SER A 281 -13.82 -17.59 17.90
C SER A 281 -12.36 -17.48 17.49
N ASP A 282 -12.05 -17.51 16.18
CA ASP A 282 -10.69 -17.32 15.68
C ASP A 282 -10.18 -15.91 15.98
N ALA A 283 -11.03 -14.90 15.84
CA ALA A 283 -10.69 -13.53 16.20
C ALA A 283 -10.32 -13.38 17.68
N LEU A 284 -11.07 -14.03 18.59
CA LEU A 284 -10.75 -14.03 20.02
C LEU A 284 -9.47 -14.81 20.34
N VAL A 285 -9.23 -15.95 19.68
CA VAL A 285 -7.97 -16.70 19.79
C VAL A 285 -6.76 -15.83 19.39
N ILE A 286 -6.89 -15.01 18.35
CA ILE A 286 -5.85 -14.07 17.94
C ILE A 286 -5.61 -13.01 19.03
N VAL A 287 -6.69 -12.42 19.57
CA VAL A 287 -6.61 -11.43 20.65
C VAL A 287 -5.87 -11.99 21.87
N ASP A 288 -6.18 -13.24 22.28
CA ASP A 288 -5.55 -13.90 23.41
C ASP A 288 -4.10 -14.27 23.13
N ARG A 289 -3.82 -14.85 21.96
CA ARG A 289 -2.46 -15.23 21.55
C ARG A 289 -1.52 -14.02 21.46
N ARG A 290 -2.02 -12.86 21.03
CA ARG A 290 -1.27 -11.61 20.97
C ARG A 290 -1.24 -10.88 22.33
N GLN A 291 -1.90 -11.39 23.35
CA GLN A 291 -1.95 -10.83 24.73
C GLN A 291 -2.42 -9.38 24.74
N VAL A 292 -3.47 -9.07 23.99
CA VAL A 292 -3.99 -7.71 23.83
C VAL A 292 -5.40 -7.50 24.37
N ARG A 293 -6.03 -8.52 24.97
CA ARG A 293 -7.40 -8.47 25.45
C ARG A 293 -7.70 -7.24 26.33
N ASP A 294 -6.82 -6.95 27.28
CA ASP A 294 -6.97 -5.80 28.21
C ASP A 294 -6.68 -4.43 27.55
N ARG A 295 -6.21 -4.42 26.31
CA ARG A 295 -5.84 -3.22 25.54
C ARG A 295 -6.77 -2.93 24.39
N ILE A 296 -7.69 -3.84 24.09
CA ILE A 296 -8.73 -3.64 23.07
C ILE A 296 -9.90 -2.89 23.71
N PRO A 297 -10.48 -1.90 23.03
CA PRO A 297 -11.66 -1.19 23.49
C PRO A 297 -12.81 -2.16 23.84
N THR A 298 -13.47 -1.89 24.95
CA THR A 298 -14.53 -2.75 25.50
C THR A 298 -15.63 -3.03 24.49
N SER A 299 -16.07 -2.02 23.72
CA SER A 299 -17.13 -2.19 22.71
C SER A 299 -16.77 -3.20 21.63
N ALA A 300 -15.52 -3.17 21.16
CA ALA A 300 -15.03 -4.11 20.15
C ALA A 300 -14.90 -5.53 20.73
N LEU A 301 -14.36 -5.66 21.95
CA LEU A 301 -14.20 -6.94 22.62
C LEU A 301 -15.57 -7.60 22.91
N GLU A 302 -16.50 -6.86 23.50
CA GLU A 302 -17.85 -7.35 23.80
C GLU A 302 -18.60 -7.80 22.53
N TYR A 303 -18.42 -7.07 21.41
CA TYR A 303 -19.02 -7.46 20.13
C TYR A 303 -18.43 -8.78 19.61
N LEU A 304 -17.09 -8.96 19.67
CA LEU A 304 -16.46 -10.21 19.29
C LEU A 304 -16.89 -11.37 20.18
N GLU A 305 -17.02 -11.14 21.47
CA GLU A 305 -17.50 -12.15 22.43
C GLU A 305 -18.97 -12.52 22.21
N SER A 306 -19.82 -11.53 21.87
CA SER A 306 -21.23 -11.78 21.54
C SER A 306 -21.35 -12.63 20.26
N GLY A 307 -20.50 -12.37 19.26
CA GLY A 307 -20.42 -13.21 18.07
C GLY A 307 -20.00 -14.65 18.40
N ALA A 308 -18.95 -14.84 19.21
CA ALA A 308 -18.49 -16.15 19.61
C ALA A 308 -19.54 -16.94 20.45
N ARG A 309 -20.47 -16.24 21.12
CA ARG A 309 -21.62 -16.86 21.79
C ARG A 309 -22.83 -17.14 20.88
N GLY A 310 -22.74 -16.74 19.58
CA GLY A 310 -23.82 -16.88 18.59
C GLY A 310 -24.97 -15.85 18.75
N GLU A 311 -24.74 -14.77 19.50
CA GLU A 311 -25.70 -13.64 19.66
C GLU A 311 -25.67 -12.69 18.46
N VAL A 312 -24.58 -12.70 17.69
CA VAL A 312 -24.39 -12.01 16.41
C VAL A 312 -24.15 -13.07 15.33
N PRO A 313 -24.79 -12.94 14.14
CA PRO A 313 -24.52 -13.84 13.03
C PRO A 313 -23.04 -13.85 12.64
N GLU A 314 -22.53 -15.03 12.32
CA GLU A 314 -21.15 -15.21 11.83
C GLU A 314 -20.98 -14.57 10.46
N THR A 315 -19.73 -14.25 10.10
CA THR A 315 -19.38 -13.88 8.72
C THR A 315 -19.76 -15.00 7.75
N PRO A 316 -20.28 -14.69 6.53
CA PRO A 316 -20.71 -15.73 5.59
C PRO A 316 -19.58 -16.65 5.17
N GLY A 317 -19.73 -17.94 5.48
CA GLY A 317 -18.80 -18.99 5.09
C GLY A 317 -18.98 -19.46 3.64
N PRO A 318 -18.11 -20.37 3.15
CA PRO A 318 -18.10 -20.82 1.75
C PRO A 318 -19.38 -21.54 1.31
N ASP A 319 -20.14 -22.11 2.24
CA ASP A 319 -21.37 -22.84 1.96
C ASP A 319 -22.61 -21.94 1.77
N ALA A 320 -22.47 -20.62 1.93
CA ALA A 320 -23.59 -19.70 1.79
C ALA A 320 -24.05 -19.64 0.31
N PRO A 321 -25.35 -19.92 0.05
CA PRO A 321 -25.83 -20.16 -1.33
C PRO A 321 -25.73 -18.96 -2.26
N PHE A 322 -25.78 -17.74 -1.72
CA PHE A 322 -25.73 -16.51 -2.51
C PHE A 322 -24.36 -16.26 -3.17
N PHE A 323 -23.28 -16.94 -2.75
CA PHE A 323 -22.01 -16.84 -3.47
C PHE A 323 -22.03 -17.47 -4.87
N ALA A 324 -23.03 -18.29 -5.18
CA ALA A 324 -23.24 -18.80 -6.54
C ALA A 324 -23.55 -17.68 -7.58
N ASP A 325 -24.10 -16.56 -7.10
CA ASP A 325 -24.42 -15.39 -7.95
C ASP A 325 -23.32 -14.33 -7.96
N VAL A 326 -22.15 -14.62 -7.35
CA VAL A 326 -20.99 -13.70 -7.28
C VAL A 326 -19.87 -14.24 -8.16
N GLU A 327 -19.59 -13.53 -9.25
CA GLU A 327 -18.45 -13.81 -10.13
C GLU A 327 -17.29 -12.87 -9.79
N VAL A 328 -16.10 -13.41 -9.51
CA VAL A 328 -14.89 -12.63 -9.21
C VAL A 328 -13.86 -12.80 -10.31
N ARG A 329 -13.37 -11.69 -10.86
CA ARG A 329 -12.29 -11.65 -11.87
C ARG A 329 -11.14 -10.76 -11.41
N ILE A 330 -9.93 -11.30 -11.38
CA ILE A 330 -8.71 -10.51 -11.25
C ILE A 330 -8.37 -9.95 -12.63
N VAL A 331 -8.56 -8.66 -12.81
CA VAL A 331 -8.35 -8.00 -14.11
C VAL A 331 -6.92 -7.50 -14.29
N GLY A 332 -6.21 -7.23 -13.20
CA GLY A 332 -4.80 -6.84 -13.21
C GLY A 332 -4.11 -7.21 -11.91
N ASN A 333 -2.83 -7.55 -12.01
CA ASN A 333 -1.97 -7.88 -10.87
C ASN A 333 -0.49 -7.71 -11.23
N ASN A 334 0.40 -7.90 -10.25
CA ASN A 334 1.84 -7.77 -10.43
C ASN A 334 2.43 -8.78 -11.43
N ARG A 335 1.81 -9.96 -11.57
CA ARG A 335 2.23 -10.97 -12.56
C ARG A 335 2.04 -10.45 -13.98
N MET A 336 0.90 -9.81 -14.26
CA MET A 336 0.62 -9.19 -15.56
C MET A 336 1.64 -8.07 -15.85
N ALA A 337 1.89 -7.19 -14.88
CA ALA A 337 2.89 -6.13 -15.00
C ALA A 337 4.30 -6.68 -15.28
N ALA A 338 4.73 -7.70 -14.52
CA ALA A 338 6.04 -8.33 -14.68
C ALA A 338 6.20 -9.03 -16.05
N HIS A 339 5.16 -9.68 -16.55
CA HIS A 339 5.19 -10.30 -17.89
C HIS A 339 5.28 -9.24 -19.01
N SER A 340 4.60 -8.10 -18.86
CA SER A 340 4.70 -7.01 -19.83
C SER A 340 6.10 -6.39 -19.85
N ALA A 341 6.72 -6.19 -18.68
CA ALA A 341 8.13 -5.76 -18.57
C ALA A 341 9.07 -6.77 -19.25
N LEU A 342 8.82 -8.07 -19.06
CA LEU A 342 9.61 -9.13 -19.69
C LEU A 342 9.51 -9.10 -21.21
N GLN A 343 8.29 -9.00 -21.75
CA GLN A 343 8.05 -8.90 -23.19
C GLN A 343 8.73 -7.65 -23.81
N GLU A 344 8.70 -6.52 -23.11
CA GLU A 344 9.37 -5.31 -23.55
C GLU A 344 10.90 -5.48 -23.56
N ALA A 345 11.47 -6.17 -22.58
CA ALA A 345 12.89 -6.50 -22.55
C ALA A 345 13.28 -7.40 -23.75
N GLU A 346 12.47 -8.43 -24.05
CA GLU A 346 12.67 -9.31 -25.21
C GLU A 346 12.59 -8.51 -26.52
N ARG A 347 11.62 -7.60 -26.67
CA ARG A 347 11.49 -6.74 -27.85
C ARG A 347 12.71 -5.83 -28.04
N ARG A 348 13.41 -5.48 -26.95
CA ARG A 348 14.67 -4.72 -26.97
C ARG A 348 15.92 -5.56 -27.21
N GLY A 349 15.75 -6.87 -27.40
CA GLY A 349 16.83 -7.81 -27.75
C GLY A 349 17.53 -8.44 -26.55
N TYR A 350 16.94 -8.36 -25.35
CA TYR A 350 17.48 -9.06 -24.18
C TYR A 350 16.93 -10.49 -24.09
N THR A 351 17.75 -11.43 -23.65
CA THR A 351 17.27 -12.71 -23.14
C THR A 351 16.65 -12.46 -21.76
N ALA A 352 15.32 -12.36 -21.70
CA ALA A 352 14.63 -11.97 -20.48
C ALA A 352 14.19 -13.18 -19.64
N ARG A 353 14.24 -13.03 -18.31
CA ARG A 353 13.81 -14.05 -17.36
C ARG A 353 13.04 -13.44 -16.19
N LEU A 354 11.84 -13.97 -15.94
CA LEU A 354 11.08 -13.68 -14.73
C LEU A 354 11.61 -14.53 -13.56
N LEU A 355 12.13 -13.89 -12.53
CA LEU A 355 12.69 -14.56 -11.34
C LEU A 355 11.61 -14.89 -10.32
N SER A 356 10.71 -13.92 -10.05
CA SER A 356 9.67 -14.06 -9.03
C SER A 356 8.55 -13.05 -9.29
N THR A 357 7.33 -13.41 -8.89
CA THR A 357 6.20 -12.47 -8.73
C THR A 357 5.75 -12.37 -7.26
N THR A 358 6.56 -12.93 -6.36
CA THR A 358 6.28 -12.95 -4.92
C THR A 358 7.52 -12.53 -4.13
N LEU A 359 8.30 -11.58 -4.71
CA LEU A 359 9.50 -11.07 -4.08
C LEU A 359 9.15 -10.39 -2.75
N GLY A 360 9.88 -10.74 -1.69
CA GLY A 360 9.68 -10.18 -0.36
C GLY A 360 10.95 -10.23 0.45
N GLY A 361 10.94 -9.64 1.65
CA GLY A 361 12.09 -9.56 2.54
C GLY A 361 12.63 -8.13 2.68
N GLU A 362 13.74 -7.97 3.38
CA GLU A 362 14.40 -6.67 3.59
C GLU A 362 14.93 -6.11 2.27
N ALA A 363 14.51 -4.92 1.90
CA ALA A 363 14.73 -4.32 0.57
C ALA A 363 16.19 -4.33 0.15
N LYS A 364 17.10 -3.82 0.97
CA LYS A 364 18.55 -3.78 0.67
C LYS A 364 19.17 -5.18 0.46
N GLU A 365 18.70 -6.18 1.22
CA GLU A 365 19.22 -7.55 1.09
C GLU A 365 18.70 -8.22 -0.19
N VAL A 366 17.44 -7.96 -0.54
CA VAL A 366 16.87 -8.38 -1.82
C VAL A 366 17.61 -7.73 -2.98
N GLY A 367 17.94 -6.45 -2.88
CA GLY A 367 18.76 -5.74 -3.87
C GLY A 367 20.15 -6.37 -4.06
N ARG A 368 20.82 -6.71 -2.96
CA ARG A 368 22.10 -7.43 -3.00
C ARG A 368 21.98 -8.80 -3.69
N MET A 369 20.91 -9.53 -3.40
CA MET A 369 20.64 -10.83 -4.03
C MET A 369 20.38 -10.70 -5.53
N LEU A 370 19.56 -9.75 -5.97
CA LEU A 370 19.29 -9.51 -7.40
C LEU A 370 20.56 -9.09 -8.15
N ALA A 371 21.37 -8.21 -7.55
CA ALA A 371 22.68 -7.81 -8.07
C ALA A 371 23.63 -9.01 -8.25
N ALA A 372 23.72 -9.87 -7.24
CA ALA A 372 24.56 -11.09 -7.31
C ALA A 372 24.10 -12.01 -8.43
N ARG A 373 22.79 -12.19 -8.63
CA ARG A 373 22.24 -12.97 -9.77
C ARG A 373 22.61 -12.37 -11.12
N GLY A 374 22.58 -11.04 -11.23
CA GLY A 374 23.02 -10.34 -12.43
C GLY A 374 24.51 -10.56 -12.72
N LEU A 375 25.36 -10.52 -11.69
CA LEU A 375 26.80 -10.81 -11.81
C LEU A 375 27.09 -12.28 -12.20
N GLU A 376 26.32 -13.25 -11.67
CA GLU A 376 26.45 -14.65 -12.10
C GLU A 376 26.21 -14.81 -13.62
N ILE A 377 25.21 -14.11 -14.18
CA ILE A 377 24.92 -14.10 -15.62
C ILE A 377 26.07 -13.45 -16.38
N LYS A 378 26.51 -12.27 -15.92
CA LYS A 378 27.63 -11.55 -16.52
C LYS A 378 28.91 -12.36 -16.58
N ASP A 379 29.20 -13.12 -15.53
CA ASP A 379 30.41 -13.98 -15.41
C ASP A 379 30.24 -15.32 -16.16
N GLY A 380 29.16 -15.54 -16.91
CA GLY A 380 28.90 -16.79 -17.64
C GLY A 380 28.49 -17.98 -16.77
N ARG A 381 28.15 -17.73 -15.50
CA ARG A 381 27.72 -18.75 -14.52
C ARG A 381 26.22 -18.82 -14.35
N GLY A 382 25.48 -17.89 -15.00
CA GLY A 382 24.02 -17.81 -14.96
C GLY A 382 23.33 -18.79 -15.89
N SER A 383 22.01 -18.84 -15.80
CA SER A 383 21.15 -19.73 -16.61
C SER A 383 20.81 -19.16 -17.99
N ILE A 384 21.13 -17.91 -18.25
CA ILE A 384 20.94 -17.21 -19.54
C ILE A 384 22.22 -16.42 -19.86
N ALA A 385 22.45 -16.13 -21.15
CA ALA A 385 23.61 -15.37 -21.61
C ALA A 385 23.27 -13.88 -21.86
N PRO A 386 24.21 -12.95 -21.69
CA PRO A 386 24.08 -11.56 -22.10
C PRO A 386 23.89 -11.44 -23.64
N PRO A 387 23.16 -10.40 -24.15
CA PRO A 387 22.47 -9.40 -23.35
C PRO A 387 21.26 -10.00 -22.62
N ALA A 388 21.16 -9.78 -21.32
CA ALA A 388 20.16 -10.43 -20.46
C ALA A 388 19.37 -9.41 -19.61
N CYS A 389 18.12 -9.76 -19.31
CA CYS A 389 17.27 -9.01 -18.42
C CYS A 389 16.65 -9.93 -17.36
N LEU A 390 16.79 -9.58 -16.09
CA LEU A 390 16.04 -10.21 -15.03
C LEU A 390 14.90 -9.31 -14.60
N ILE A 391 13.70 -9.86 -14.53
CA ILE A 391 12.49 -9.20 -14.03
C ILE A 391 12.08 -9.89 -12.73
N ALA A 392 11.70 -9.10 -11.75
CA ALA A 392 11.02 -9.57 -10.54
C ALA A 392 9.90 -8.62 -10.17
N SER A 393 8.95 -9.10 -9.37
CA SER A 393 7.91 -8.26 -8.77
C SER A 393 7.49 -8.80 -7.40
N GLY A 394 6.91 -7.94 -6.59
CA GLY A 394 6.48 -8.24 -5.25
C GLY A 394 6.55 -7.02 -4.36
N GLU A 395 6.61 -7.21 -3.05
CA GLU A 395 6.67 -6.12 -2.10
C GLU A 395 7.72 -6.39 -1.01
N THR A 396 8.82 -5.65 -1.06
CA THR A 396 9.85 -5.72 -0.03
C THR A 396 9.52 -4.80 1.15
N THR A 397 10.21 -4.98 2.26
CA THR A 397 10.04 -4.20 3.49
C THR A 397 11.30 -3.45 3.84
N VAL A 398 11.16 -2.39 4.63
CA VAL A 398 12.27 -1.62 5.20
C VAL A 398 12.19 -1.66 6.71
N ASN A 399 13.29 -2.03 7.36
CA ASN A 399 13.46 -1.85 8.80
C ASN A 399 13.85 -0.39 9.07
N VAL A 400 12.87 0.45 9.38
CA VAL A 400 13.10 1.88 9.65
C VAL A 400 13.81 2.02 10.99
N ARG A 401 15.04 2.56 10.96
CA ARG A 401 15.89 2.83 12.14
C ARG A 401 16.26 4.30 12.24
N GLY A 402 16.33 4.97 11.10
CA GLY A 402 16.66 6.38 10.99
C GLY A 402 15.41 7.26 10.83
N THR A 403 15.65 8.56 10.65
CA THR A 403 14.62 9.59 10.41
C THR A 403 14.69 10.14 8.98
N GLY A 404 15.45 9.48 8.10
CA GLY A 404 15.66 9.90 6.72
C GLY A 404 14.42 9.74 5.84
N ARG A 405 14.53 10.24 4.61
CA ARG A 405 13.50 10.10 3.57
C ARG A 405 13.92 9.06 2.55
N GLY A 406 13.06 8.08 2.30
CA GLY A 406 13.34 7.02 1.35
C GLY A 406 12.14 6.09 1.20
N GLY A 407 12.38 5.02 0.47
CA GLY A 407 11.43 3.94 0.28
C GLY A 407 12.11 2.62 -0.05
N ARG A 408 11.33 1.56 -0.07
CA ARG A 408 11.81 0.18 -0.28
C ARG A 408 12.47 -0.02 -1.65
N ASN A 409 11.95 0.64 -2.69
CA ASN A 409 12.51 0.53 -4.04
C ASN A 409 13.88 1.20 -4.14
N GLN A 410 14.04 2.36 -3.54
CA GLN A 410 15.32 3.07 -3.47
C GLN A 410 16.34 2.30 -2.62
N GLU A 411 15.95 1.78 -1.44
CA GLU A 411 16.86 0.99 -0.60
C GLU A 411 17.28 -0.34 -1.26
N LEU A 412 16.35 -0.98 -2.00
CA LEU A 412 16.65 -2.17 -2.79
C LEU A 412 17.76 -1.88 -3.81
N VAL A 413 17.58 -0.81 -4.59
CA VAL A 413 18.53 -0.41 -5.63
C VAL A 413 19.87 0.01 -5.02
N LEU A 414 19.88 0.73 -3.88
CA LEU A 414 21.11 1.12 -3.19
C LEU A 414 21.88 -0.09 -2.64
N GLY A 415 21.15 -1.06 -2.05
CA GLY A 415 21.75 -2.33 -1.62
C GLY A 415 22.40 -3.08 -2.78
N GLY A 416 21.77 -3.09 -3.96
CA GLY A 416 22.31 -3.67 -5.18
C GLY A 416 23.51 -2.90 -5.73
N ALA A 417 23.48 -1.56 -5.68
CA ALA A 417 24.57 -0.68 -6.13
C ALA A 417 25.90 -1.01 -5.46
N LEU A 418 25.87 -1.29 -4.15
CA LEU A 418 27.06 -1.71 -3.39
C LEU A 418 27.70 -3.00 -3.93
N VAL A 419 26.89 -3.92 -4.43
CA VAL A 419 27.37 -5.21 -4.98
C VAL A 419 27.94 -5.06 -6.39
N ILE A 420 27.33 -4.21 -7.24
CA ILE A 420 27.74 -4.03 -8.64
C ILE A 420 28.85 -2.98 -8.82
N HIS A 421 29.19 -2.24 -7.77
CA HIS A 421 30.23 -1.22 -7.81
C HIS A 421 31.53 -1.74 -8.43
N GLY A 422 32.01 -1.08 -9.49
CA GLY A 422 33.24 -1.43 -10.16
C GLY A 422 33.27 -2.79 -10.90
N ARG A 423 32.12 -3.47 -10.99
CA ARG A 423 32.05 -4.82 -11.59
C ARG A 423 31.72 -4.79 -13.10
N GLY A 424 31.84 -3.63 -13.74
CA GLY A 424 31.56 -3.38 -15.16
C GLY A 424 30.06 -3.25 -15.48
N PRO A 425 29.70 -3.04 -16.76
CA PRO A 425 28.37 -2.54 -17.09
C PRO A 425 27.25 -3.47 -16.64
N MET A 426 26.34 -2.93 -15.83
CA MET A 426 25.10 -3.52 -15.37
C MET A 426 24.22 -2.39 -14.82
N LEU A 427 22.91 -2.49 -14.97
CA LEU A 427 21.95 -1.54 -14.44
C LEU A 427 20.87 -2.26 -13.64
N MET A 428 20.51 -1.69 -12.50
CA MET A 428 19.37 -2.08 -11.69
C MET A 428 18.36 -0.95 -11.63
N ALA A 429 17.07 -1.30 -11.66
CA ALA A 429 15.97 -0.37 -11.42
C ALA A 429 14.92 -1.06 -10.55
N SER A 430 14.29 -0.30 -9.67
CA SER A 430 13.13 -0.74 -8.91
C SER A 430 12.14 0.40 -8.77
N MET A 431 10.83 0.09 -8.91
CA MET A 431 9.78 1.10 -8.91
C MET A 431 8.48 0.54 -8.35
N GLY A 432 7.82 1.31 -7.48
CA GLY A 432 6.42 1.10 -7.11
C GLY A 432 5.50 1.45 -8.28
N THR A 433 4.60 0.54 -8.64
CA THR A 433 3.69 0.75 -9.78
C THR A 433 2.69 1.89 -9.55
N ASP A 434 2.44 2.30 -8.30
CA ASP A 434 1.59 3.44 -7.96
C ASP A 434 2.29 4.81 -8.12
N GLY A 435 3.60 4.79 -8.42
CA GLY A 435 4.39 6.01 -8.63
C GLY A 435 4.94 6.63 -7.35
N ILE A 436 4.84 5.93 -6.20
CA ILE A 436 5.26 6.44 -4.89
C ILE A 436 6.14 5.38 -4.20
N ASP A 437 7.26 5.80 -3.64
CA ASP A 437 8.16 4.95 -2.87
C ASP A 437 8.38 5.50 -1.46
N GLY A 438 7.64 4.96 -0.49
CA GLY A 438 7.71 5.36 0.91
C GLY A 438 7.33 6.83 1.14
N ALA A 439 8.22 7.59 1.78
CA ALA A 439 8.06 9.03 2.06
C ALA A 439 8.69 9.92 0.97
N SER A 440 8.88 9.38 -0.24
CA SER A 440 9.51 10.06 -1.37
C SER A 440 8.46 10.59 -2.37
N HIS A 441 8.85 11.58 -3.16
CA HIS A 441 8.11 12.03 -4.36
C HIS A 441 8.44 11.19 -5.60
N ALA A 442 9.38 10.26 -5.49
CA ALA A 442 9.79 9.35 -6.56
C ALA A 442 9.09 7.99 -6.42
N ALA A 443 8.97 7.29 -7.54
CA ALA A 443 8.47 5.92 -7.60
C ALA A 443 9.56 4.88 -7.24
N GLY A 444 10.83 5.25 -7.35
CA GLY A 444 11.97 4.39 -7.13
C GLY A 444 13.27 4.99 -7.63
N ALA A 445 14.24 4.15 -8.01
CA ALA A 445 15.54 4.63 -8.48
C ALA A 445 16.19 3.68 -9.50
N PHE A 446 17.22 4.22 -10.18
CA PHE A 446 18.22 3.47 -10.95
C PHE A 446 19.52 3.40 -10.20
N ALA A 447 20.30 2.32 -10.41
CA ALA A 447 21.71 2.28 -10.10
C ALA A 447 22.49 1.47 -11.13
N ASP A 448 23.73 1.86 -11.36
CA ASP A 448 24.68 1.18 -12.22
C ASP A 448 26.03 1.02 -11.51
N GLN A 449 27.01 0.41 -12.18
CA GLN A 449 28.35 0.16 -11.64
C GLN A 449 29.10 1.43 -11.22
N THR A 450 28.64 2.63 -11.61
CA THR A 450 29.26 3.93 -11.30
C THR A 450 28.57 4.68 -10.16
N THR A 451 27.39 4.24 -9.75
CA THR A 451 26.55 4.94 -8.76
C THR A 451 27.33 5.22 -7.46
N ILE A 452 28.05 4.24 -6.92
CA ILE A 452 28.81 4.42 -5.68
C ILE A 452 30.00 5.37 -5.89
N SER A 453 30.76 5.22 -6.97
CA SER A 453 31.90 6.14 -7.25
C SER A 453 31.44 7.59 -7.45
N ARG A 454 30.29 7.81 -8.10
CA ARG A 454 29.70 9.14 -8.23
C ARG A 454 29.27 9.72 -6.88
N ALA A 455 28.69 8.89 -6.01
CA ALA A 455 28.30 9.27 -4.66
C ALA A 455 29.53 9.65 -3.80
N GLU A 456 30.60 8.83 -3.81
CA GLU A 456 31.85 9.08 -3.10
C GLU A 456 32.51 10.39 -3.56
N ALA A 457 32.51 10.67 -4.87
CA ALA A 457 33.03 11.93 -5.42
C ALA A 457 32.27 13.17 -4.93
N LEU A 458 31.01 13.01 -4.50
CA LEU A 458 30.16 14.03 -3.91
C LEU A 458 30.17 14.00 -2.36
N GLY A 459 30.99 13.13 -1.76
CA GLY A 459 31.09 12.98 -0.30
C GLY A 459 29.91 12.25 0.35
N LEU A 460 29.15 11.48 -0.44
CA LEU A 460 28.04 10.66 0.06
C LEU A 460 28.50 9.26 0.43
N ASP A 461 28.00 8.73 1.54
CA ASP A 461 28.25 7.38 2.02
C ASP A 461 26.99 6.52 1.89
N ALA A 462 27.03 5.50 1.03
CA ALA A 462 25.90 4.63 0.75
C ALA A 462 25.46 3.75 1.94
N GLU A 463 26.42 3.24 2.73
CA GLU A 463 26.10 2.43 3.92
C GLU A 463 25.51 3.28 5.05
N ALA A 464 26.04 4.49 5.27
CA ALA A 464 25.46 5.44 6.19
C ALA A 464 24.04 5.86 5.76
N THR A 465 23.82 6.07 4.46
CA THR A 465 22.51 6.37 3.86
C THR A 465 21.50 5.25 4.14
N LEU A 466 21.85 3.99 3.90
CA LEU A 466 21.01 2.82 4.22
C LEU A 466 20.71 2.71 5.72
N THR A 467 21.69 3.03 6.57
CA THR A 467 21.50 3.00 8.03
C THR A 467 20.54 4.07 8.52
N ALA A 468 20.56 5.25 7.89
CA ALA A 468 19.71 6.38 8.20
C ALA A 468 18.32 6.29 7.53
N ASN A 469 18.07 5.33 6.64
CA ASN A 469 16.90 5.22 5.76
C ASN A 469 16.68 6.51 4.92
N ASP A 470 17.78 7.12 4.40
CA ASP A 470 17.79 8.43 3.74
C ASP A 470 18.15 8.34 2.25
N SER A 471 17.58 7.36 1.55
CA SER A 471 17.90 7.03 0.16
C SER A 471 17.41 8.08 -0.85
N THR A 472 16.35 8.85 -0.55
CA THR A 472 15.84 9.86 -1.49
C THR A 472 16.86 10.97 -1.76
N PRO A 473 17.44 11.68 -0.77
CA PRO A 473 18.46 12.69 -1.04
C PRO A 473 19.70 12.14 -1.75
N PHE A 474 20.08 10.90 -1.45
CA PHE A 474 21.19 10.23 -2.10
C PHE A 474 20.98 10.13 -3.63
N PHE A 475 19.86 9.56 -4.06
CA PHE A 475 19.55 9.41 -5.48
C PHE A 475 19.15 10.74 -6.16
N GLU A 476 18.57 11.67 -5.41
CA GLU A 476 18.22 13.00 -5.92
C GLU A 476 19.46 13.77 -6.37
N VAL A 477 20.52 13.79 -5.55
CA VAL A 477 21.81 14.42 -5.88
C VAL A 477 22.49 13.75 -7.07
N LEU A 478 22.34 12.45 -7.23
CA LEU A 478 22.91 11.68 -8.36
C LEU A 478 22.08 11.80 -9.65
N GLY A 479 20.86 12.33 -9.60
CA GLY A 479 19.94 12.36 -10.73
C GLY A 479 19.41 10.97 -11.12
N ASP A 480 19.37 10.03 -10.18
CA ASP A 480 19.02 8.63 -10.42
C ASP A 480 17.60 8.24 -9.94
N LEU A 481 16.81 9.21 -9.47
CA LEU A 481 15.41 8.94 -9.09
C LEU A 481 14.55 8.62 -10.32
N ILE A 482 13.61 7.69 -10.14
CA ILE A 482 12.52 7.44 -11.08
C ILE A 482 11.30 8.24 -10.61
N VAL A 483 10.98 9.30 -11.35
CA VAL A 483 9.83 10.15 -11.05
C VAL A 483 8.78 9.96 -12.13
N THR A 484 7.57 9.53 -11.73
CA THR A 484 6.42 9.31 -12.61
C THR A 484 5.24 10.20 -12.25
N GLY A 485 5.19 10.67 -11.00
CA GLY A 485 3.95 11.09 -10.36
C GLY A 485 3.01 9.89 -10.11
N PRO A 486 1.83 10.12 -9.53
CA PRO A 486 0.83 9.08 -9.34
C PRO A 486 0.41 8.46 -10.69
N THR A 487 0.51 7.15 -10.81
CA THR A 487 0.18 6.40 -12.05
C THR A 487 -1.30 6.06 -12.18
N GLY A 488 -2.05 6.13 -11.08
CA GLY A 488 -3.46 5.74 -11.03
C GLY A 488 -3.69 4.23 -10.89
N THR A 489 -2.63 3.41 -10.89
CA THR A 489 -2.68 1.96 -10.63
C THR A 489 -1.90 1.60 -9.37
N ASN A 490 -2.04 0.37 -8.87
CA ASN A 490 -1.18 -0.20 -7.84
C ASN A 490 -1.26 -1.73 -7.89
N VAL A 491 -0.15 -2.35 -8.28
CA VAL A 491 0.04 -3.81 -8.27
C VAL A 491 1.41 -4.18 -7.67
N MET A 492 1.82 -3.48 -6.61
CA MET A 492 3.13 -3.63 -5.95
C MET A 492 4.30 -3.09 -6.79
N ASP A 493 5.50 -3.66 -6.59
CA ASP A 493 6.75 -3.14 -7.17
C ASP A 493 7.24 -4.01 -8.32
N ILE A 494 8.01 -3.39 -9.25
CA ILE A 494 8.71 -4.06 -10.36
C ILE A 494 10.20 -3.78 -10.26
N GLN A 495 11.00 -4.83 -10.39
CA GLN A 495 12.46 -4.79 -10.42
C GLN A 495 12.97 -5.24 -11.79
N VAL A 496 13.93 -4.50 -12.31
CA VAL A 496 14.59 -4.77 -13.59
C VAL A 496 16.10 -4.77 -13.37
N VAL A 497 16.78 -5.84 -13.82
CA VAL A 497 18.24 -5.90 -13.84
C VAL A 497 18.69 -6.17 -15.27
N LEU A 498 19.42 -5.23 -15.88
CA LEU A 498 19.93 -5.31 -17.25
C LEU A 498 21.45 -5.63 -17.24
N ILE A 499 21.82 -6.64 -18.00
CA ILE A 499 23.18 -7.09 -18.22
C ILE A 499 23.43 -6.97 -19.72
N PRO A 500 24.22 -5.98 -20.18
CA PRO A 500 24.54 -5.83 -21.61
C PRO A 500 25.43 -6.96 -22.11
N GLY A 501 25.44 -7.15 -23.45
CA GLY A 501 26.32 -8.12 -24.13
C GLY A 501 27.77 -7.62 -24.22
#